data_9849285c529273edad5c88f3fe8d6ea6
#
_entry.id   9849285c529273edad5c88f3fe8d6ea6
#
_cell.length_a   1.000
_cell.length_b   1.000
_cell.length_c   1.000
_cell.angle_alpha   90.00
_cell.angle_beta   90.00
_cell.angle_gamma   90.00
#
_symmetry.space_group_name_H-M   'P 1'
#
loop_
_entity.id
_entity.type
_entity.pdbx_description
1 polymer ?
#
loop_
_entity_poly.entity_id
_entity_poly.type
_entity_poly.pdbx_seq_one_letter_code
_entity_poly.pdbx_strand_id
1 'polypeptide(L)'
;KTKADEAAVLIYTSGTTGQPKGALIPHRALIGNLSGFVCSQNWFGFDGVRNESSDAVFWSPADWAWTGGLMDALLPTLYFGRPIVGWNGRFSPELAFSLLQQHGVTHSFLFPTALKAMMKAYPHPRQQFSLQLRAMMSAGEAVGDAVFAYCRDELGVLVNEMFGQTEINYIVGNCSRYWPAKPGSMGKGYPGHRVQVIDDDGRECPVGVPGDVAVHRFDVHGDPDPIFFLGYWKNEAATRAKYTGDWCRTGDVAVRDADGY
;
A
#
# COMPACT_ATOMS: atom_id res chain seq x y z
N LYS A 1 -26.60 -1.35 -14.74
CA LYS A 1 -25.39 -2.07 -14.30
C LYS A 1 -24.25 -1.04 -14.23
N THR A 2 -23.52 -1.00 -13.14
CA THR A 2 -22.33 -0.17 -12.97
C THR A 2 -21.21 -0.66 -13.88
N LYS A 3 -20.51 0.26 -14.55
CA LYS A 3 -19.37 -0.06 -15.41
C LYS A 3 -18.05 0.07 -14.64
N ALA A 4 -17.04 -0.65 -15.07
CA ALA A 4 -15.71 -0.63 -14.44
C ALA A 4 -15.07 0.78 -14.42
N ASP A 5 -15.34 1.58 -15.46
CA ASP A 5 -14.79 2.93 -15.63
C ASP A 5 -15.63 4.04 -14.99
N GLU A 6 -16.77 3.71 -14.36
CA GLU A 6 -17.55 4.69 -13.62
C GLU A 6 -16.85 5.03 -12.30
N ALA A 7 -17.00 6.30 -11.86
CA ALA A 7 -16.48 6.75 -10.58
C ALA A 7 -17.17 6.01 -9.42
N ALA A 8 -16.39 5.43 -8.53
CA ALA A 8 -16.86 4.72 -7.35
C ALA A 8 -16.71 5.58 -6.09
N VAL A 9 -15.59 6.29 -5.97
CA VAL A 9 -15.23 7.05 -4.77
C VAL A 9 -14.61 8.38 -5.17
N LEU A 10 -14.90 9.43 -4.38
CA LEU A 10 -14.23 10.72 -4.44
C LEU A 10 -13.42 10.91 -3.16
N ILE A 11 -12.10 10.95 -3.27
CA ILE A 11 -11.20 11.14 -2.14
C ILE A 11 -10.45 12.44 -2.31
N TYR A 12 -10.55 13.33 -1.32
CA TYR A 12 -9.80 14.58 -1.30
C TYR A 12 -8.40 14.37 -0.76
N THR A 13 -7.40 14.79 -1.53
CA THR A 13 -6.00 14.77 -1.13
C THR A 13 -5.55 16.18 -0.74
N SER A 14 -4.85 16.32 0.37
CA SER A 14 -4.09 17.54 0.68
C SER A 14 -2.83 17.52 -0.17
N GLY A 15 -2.87 18.14 -1.35
CA GLY A 15 -1.64 18.32 -2.14
C GLY A 15 -0.57 19.05 -1.31
N THR A 16 0.70 18.69 -1.48
CA THR A 16 1.85 19.32 -0.80
C THR A 16 1.95 20.81 -1.10
N THR A 17 1.29 21.29 -2.13
CA THR A 17 1.32 22.70 -2.59
C THR A 17 -0.05 23.12 -3.14
N GLY A 18 -1.00 23.50 -2.29
CA GLY A 18 -2.23 24.10 -2.77
C GLY A 18 -3.53 23.59 -2.12
N GLN A 19 -4.67 24.00 -2.72
CA GLN A 19 -6.00 23.57 -2.26
C GLN A 19 -6.19 22.06 -2.42
N PRO A 20 -6.94 21.40 -1.51
CA PRO A 20 -7.27 19.99 -1.62
C PRO A 20 -7.90 19.66 -2.98
N LYS A 21 -7.50 18.57 -3.59
CA LYS A 21 -8.01 18.09 -4.88
C LYS A 21 -8.77 16.79 -4.67
N GLY A 22 -9.96 16.68 -5.24
CA GLY A 22 -10.77 15.47 -5.20
C GLY A 22 -10.37 14.50 -6.29
N ALA A 23 -9.71 13.41 -5.95
CA ALA A 23 -9.40 12.33 -6.88
C ALA A 23 -10.63 11.45 -7.09
N LEU A 24 -11.04 11.27 -8.35
CA LEU A 24 -12.10 10.34 -8.73
C LEU A 24 -11.52 8.95 -8.97
N ILE A 25 -11.90 7.99 -8.14
CA ILE A 25 -11.43 6.62 -8.20
C ILE A 25 -12.48 5.74 -8.86
N PRO A 26 -12.18 5.07 -9.98
CA PRO A 26 -13.13 4.18 -10.66
C PRO A 26 -13.25 2.82 -9.99
N HIS A 27 -14.31 2.08 -10.30
CA HIS A 27 -14.50 0.72 -9.79
C HIS A 27 -13.34 -0.22 -10.16
N ARG A 28 -12.76 -0.08 -11.35
CA ARG A 28 -11.63 -0.92 -11.79
C ARG A 28 -10.36 -0.75 -10.96
N ALA A 29 -10.20 0.40 -10.28
CA ALA A 29 -9.01 0.64 -9.46
C ALA A 29 -8.83 -0.38 -8.33
N LEU A 30 -9.93 -0.95 -7.81
CA LEU A 30 -9.84 -2.06 -6.87
C LEU A 30 -9.10 -3.26 -7.48
N ILE A 31 -9.44 -3.62 -8.72
CA ILE A 31 -8.78 -4.75 -9.41
C ILE A 31 -7.30 -4.44 -9.65
N GLY A 32 -6.97 -3.22 -10.08
CA GLY A 32 -5.58 -2.78 -10.26
C GLY A 32 -4.76 -2.83 -8.96
N ASN A 33 -5.41 -2.65 -7.82
CA ASN A 33 -4.75 -2.66 -6.52
C ASN A 33 -4.47 -4.07 -5.95
N LEU A 34 -5.11 -5.12 -6.47
CA LEU A 34 -5.06 -6.44 -5.82
C LEU A 34 -3.67 -7.07 -5.84
N SER A 35 -2.87 -6.86 -6.88
CA SER A 35 -1.50 -7.41 -6.94
C SER A 35 -0.62 -6.79 -5.85
N GLY A 36 -0.69 -5.47 -5.66
CA GLY A 36 0.00 -4.76 -4.59
C GLY A 36 -0.45 -5.21 -3.20
N PHE A 37 -1.76 -5.33 -2.99
CA PHE A 37 -2.31 -5.80 -1.72
C PHE A 37 -1.85 -7.23 -1.38
N VAL A 38 -1.97 -8.17 -2.31
CA VAL A 38 -1.56 -9.57 -2.08
C VAL A 38 -0.07 -9.66 -1.80
N CYS A 39 0.78 -8.94 -2.56
CA CYS A 39 2.22 -8.92 -2.34
C CYS A 39 2.58 -8.30 -0.99
N SER A 40 2.01 -7.14 -0.64
CA SER A 40 2.30 -6.44 0.63
C SER A 40 1.84 -7.24 1.85
N GLN A 41 0.90 -8.16 1.68
CA GLN A 41 0.39 -9.06 2.71
C GLN A 41 0.96 -10.50 2.59
N ASN A 42 2.13 -10.67 1.94
CA ASN A 42 2.82 -11.95 1.81
C ASN A 42 1.89 -13.06 1.31
N TRP A 43 1.19 -12.82 0.19
CA TRP A 43 0.20 -13.70 -0.41
C TRP A 43 -1.13 -13.79 0.32
N PHE A 44 -1.36 -12.91 1.29
CA PHE A 44 -2.67 -12.75 1.99
C PHE A 44 -3.30 -14.07 2.45
N GLY A 45 -2.50 -14.97 3.01
CA GLY A 45 -2.98 -16.26 3.49
C GLY A 45 -3.24 -17.32 2.41
N PHE A 46 -3.03 -16.98 1.12
CA PHE A 46 -2.97 -17.99 0.07
C PHE A 46 -1.61 -18.70 0.12
N ASP A 47 -1.58 -19.97 -0.18
CA ASP A 47 -0.31 -20.72 -0.21
C ASP A 47 0.40 -20.68 -1.57
N GLY A 48 -0.26 -20.13 -2.58
CA GLY A 48 0.25 -19.99 -3.94
C GLY A 48 -0.10 -21.16 -4.84
N VAL A 49 -0.92 -22.09 -4.38
CA VAL A 49 -1.45 -23.19 -5.19
C VAL A 49 -2.83 -22.81 -5.76
N ARG A 50 -3.11 -23.27 -6.95
CA ARG A 50 -4.34 -22.95 -7.67
C ARG A 50 -5.56 -23.50 -6.92
N ASN A 51 -6.55 -22.65 -6.68
CA ASN A 51 -7.83 -22.94 -6.02
C ASN A 51 -7.80 -23.02 -4.49
N GLU A 52 -6.78 -22.51 -3.83
CA GLU A 52 -6.80 -22.44 -2.38
C GLU A 52 -7.55 -21.22 -1.87
N SER A 53 -8.17 -21.39 -0.73
CA SER A 53 -8.80 -20.31 0.00
C SER A 53 -7.82 -19.67 0.97
N SER A 54 -7.81 -18.34 1.05
CA SER A 54 -7.12 -17.65 2.13
C SER A 54 -7.77 -17.95 3.48
N ASP A 55 -6.96 -18.04 4.54
CA ASP A 55 -7.39 -18.12 5.93
C ASP A 55 -7.16 -16.82 6.70
N ALA A 56 -6.83 -15.73 5.99
CA ALA A 56 -6.49 -14.45 6.58
C ALA A 56 -7.63 -13.87 7.43
N VAL A 57 -7.25 -13.31 8.56
CA VAL A 57 -8.06 -12.38 9.37
C VAL A 57 -7.32 -11.06 9.40
N PHE A 58 -7.97 -10.01 8.92
CA PHE A 58 -7.36 -8.69 8.73
C PHE A 58 -7.81 -7.68 9.77
N TRP A 59 -6.91 -6.82 10.17
CA TRP A 59 -7.21 -5.62 10.94
C TRP A 59 -6.27 -4.47 10.57
N SER A 60 -6.82 -3.25 10.56
CA SER A 60 -6.07 -2.01 10.45
C SER A 60 -6.78 -0.90 11.22
N PRO A 61 -6.06 -0.01 11.91
CA PRO A 61 -6.64 1.20 12.50
C PRO A 61 -6.89 2.30 11.45
N ALA A 62 -6.57 2.07 10.19
CA ALA A 62 -6.75 3.04 9.12
C ALA A 62 -8.24 3.35 8.91
N ASP A 63 -8.56 4.63 8.84
CA ASP A 63 -9.93 5.11 8.61
C ASP A 63 -10.40 4.75 7.19
N TRP A 64 -11.56 4.13 7.10
CA TRP A 64 -12.16 3.72 5.83
C TRP A 64 -12.64 4.89 4.95
N ALA A 65 -12.60 6.11 5.45
CA ALA A 65 -12.83 7.32 4.65
C ALA A 65 -11.62 7.74 3.80
N TRP A 66 -10.44 7.14 4.03
CA TRP A 66 -9.21 7.41 3.30
C TRP A 66 -8.79 6.23 2.42
N THR A 67 -7.92 6.50 1.44
CA THR A 67 -7.39 5.48 0.54
C THR A 67 -6.80 4.30 1.31
N GLY A 68 -5.97 4.56 2.32
CA GLY A 68 -5.33 3.52 3.12
C GLY A 68 -6.33 2.58 3.79
N GLY A 69 -7.37 3.10 4.44
CA GLY A 69 -8.38 2.26 5.09
C GLY A 69 -9.34 1.61 4.10
N LEU A 70 -9.75 2.32 3.06
CA LEU A 70 -10.72 1.83 2.09
C LEU A 70 -10.10 0.88 1.06
N MET A 71 -9.09 1.37 0.32
CA MET A 71 -8.53 0.66 -0.84
C MET A 71 -7.41 -0.30 -0.45
N ASP A 72 -6.78 -0.07 0.72
CA ASP A 72 -5.59 -0.82 1.13
C ASP A 72 -5.88 -1.77 2.32
N ALA A 73 -7.11 -1.78 2.81
CA ALA A 73 -7.56 -2.66 3.89
C ALA A 73 -8.94 -3.24 3.63
N LEU A 74 -10.01 -2.41 3.65
CA LEU A 74 -11.40 -2.88 3.63
C LEU A 74 -11.75 -3.62 2.33
N LEU A 75 -11.68 -2.92 1.20
CA LEU A 75 -12.18 -3.47 -0.07
C LEU A 75 -11.40 -4.68 -0.58
N PRO A 76 -10.06 -4.71 -0.54
CA PRO A 76 -9.31 -5.92 -0.93
C PRO A 76 -9.62 -7.12 -0.04
N THR A 77 -9.72 -6.92 1.28
CA THR A 77 -10.06 -7.99 2.21
C THR A 77 -11.43 -8.60 1.90
N LEU A 78 -12.44 -7.73 1.66
CA LEU A 78 -13.78 -8.17 1.30
C LEU A 78 -13.84 -8.80 -0.09
N TYR A 79 -13.04 -8.32 -1.05
CA TYR A 79 -12.93 -8.92 -2.39
C TYR A 79 -12.50 -10.39 -2.31
N PHE A 80 -11.57 -10.71 -1.45
CA PHE A 80 -11.12 -12.09 -1.21
C PHE A 80 -12.04 -12.89 -0.24
N GLY A 81 -13.18 -12.32 0.15
CA GLY A 81 -14.14 -12.98 1.05
C GLY A 81 -13.58 -13.23 2.45
N ARG A 82 -12.61 -12.39 2.91
CA ARG A 82 -11.99 -12.57 4.21
C ARG A 82 -12.55 -11.62 5.27
N PRO A 83 -12.57 -12.04 6.54
CA PRO A 83 -13.01 -11.19 7.63
C PRO A 83 -12.03 -10.05 7.86
N ILE A 84 -12.58 -8.86 8.11
CA ILE A 84 -11.87 -7.69 8.60
C ILE A 84 -12.48 -7.24 9.92
N VAL A 85 -11.62 -7.02 10.92
CA VAL A 85 -12.04 -6.49 12.21
C VAL A 85 -12.28 -4.99 12.10
N GLY A 86 -13.50 -4.54 12.37
CA GLY A 86 -13.86 -3.12 12.45
C GLY A 86 -13.88 -2.65 13.91
N TRP A 87 -13.35 -1.48 14.16
CA TRP A 87 -13.39 -0.84 15.47
C TRP A 87 -13.78 0.62 15.35
N ASN A 88 -14.73 1.04 16.18
CA ASN A 88 -15.14 2.44 16.27
C ASN A 88 -14.60 3.05 17.58
N GLY A 89 -13.45 3.71 17.50
CA GLY A 89 -12.82 4.35 18.64
C GLY A 89 -11.38 4.82 18.33
N ARG A 90 -10.78 5.48 19.31
CA ARG A 90 -9.40 5.94 19.16
C ARG A 90 -8.41 4.78 19.23
N PHE A 91 -7.37 4.86 18.41
CA PHE A 91 -6.24 3.94 18.49
C PHE A 91 -5.51 4.10 19.83
N SER A 92 -5.17 2.96 20.43
CA SER A 92 -4.17 2.85 21.49
C SER A 92 -3.37 1.56 21.30
N PRO A 93 -2.12 1.48 21.78
CA PRO A 93 -1.33 0.25 21.74
C PRO A 93 -2.00 -0.94 22.43
N GLU A 94 -2.62 -0.71 23.58
CA GLU A 94 -3.34 -1.74 24.33
C GLU A 94 -4.51 -2.29 23.52
N LEU A 95 -5.33 -1.41 22.96
CA LEU A 95 -6.44 -1.80 22.09
C LEU A 95 -5.93 -2.61 20.89
N ALA A 96 -4.85 -2.14 20.23
CA ALA A 96 -4.27 -2.83 19.09
C ALA A 96 -3.91 -4.29 19.44
N PHE A 97 -3.14 -4.50 20.49
CA PHE A 97 -2.76 -5.85 20.93
C PHE A 97 -3.95 -6.69 21.38
N SER A 98 -4.92 -6.08 22.05
CA SER A 98 -6.17 -6.77 22.44
C SER A 98 -6.94 -7.27 21.23
N LEU A 99 -7.12 -6.43 20.19
CA LEU A 99 -7.81 -6.83 18.95
C LEU A 99 -7.03 -7.91 18.19
N LEU A 100 -5.70 -7.77 18.06
CA LEU A 100 -4.84 -8.75 17.42
C LEU A 100 -4.99 -10.13 18.07
N GLN A 101 -4.99 -10.20 19.39
CA GLN A 101 -5.14 -11.44 20.16
C GLN A 101 -6.58 -11.97 20.10
N GLN A 102 -7.57 -11.14 20.42
CA GLN A 102 -8.96 -11.55 20.60
C GLN A 102 -9.55 -12.12 19.31
N HIS A 103 -9.20 -11.55 18.17
CA HIS A 103 -9.73 -11.95 16.86
C HIS A 103 -8.77 -12.83 16.06
N GLY A 104 -7.61 -13.21 16.61
CA GLY A 104 -6.64 -14.04 15.92
C GLY A 104 -6.18 -13.41 14.62
N VAL A 105 -5.92 -12.09 14.63
CA VAL A 105 -5.52 -11.33 13.45
C VAL A 105 -4.19 -11.85 12.91
N THR A 106 -4.18 -12.17 11.62
CA THR A 106 -3.02 -12.74 10.94
C THR A 106 -2.34 -11.75 9.99
N HIS A 107 -3.09 -10.78 9.49
CA HIS A 107 -2.63 -9.79 8.51
C HIS A 107 -3.06 -8.39 8.94
N SER A 108 -2.16 -7.43 8.81
CA SER A 108 -2.43 -6.06 9.27
C SER A 108 -1.76 -5.01 8.39
N PHE A 109 -2.37 -3.82 8.38
CA PHE A 109 -1.77 -2.60 7.89
C PHE A 109 -1.65 -1.61 9.06
N LEU A 110 -0.43 -1.27 9.44
CA LEU A 110 -0.13 -0.35 10.54
C LEU A 110 0.83 0.75 10.06
N PHE A 111 0.45 1.99 10.27
CA PHE A 111 1.34 3.12 9.99
C PHE A 111 2.56 3.11 10.91
N PRO A 112 3.71 3.65 10.48
CA PRO A 112 4.91 3.71 11.30
C PRO A 112 4.71 4.40 12.66
N THR A 113 3.88 5.45 12.70
CA THR A 113 3.50 6.13 13.96
C THR A 113 2.76 5.21 14.93
N ALA A 114 1.86 4.35 14.45
CA ALA A 114 1.19 3.34 15.28
C ALA A 114 2.17 2.29 15.80
N LEU A 115 3.05 1.79 14.93
CA LEU A 115 4.09 0.83 15.29
C LEU A 115 5.07 1.40 16.34
N LYS A 116 5.49 2.66 16.20
CA LYS A 116 6.33 3.36 17.20
C LYS A 116 5.62 3.47 18.55
N ALA A 117 4.32 3.77 18.55
CA ALA A 117 3.53 3.83 19.78
C ALA A 117 3.41 2.44 20.44
N MET A 118 3.16 1.38 19.65
CA MET A 118 3.10 0.00 20.12
C MET A 118 4.44 -0.46 20.70
N MET A 119 5.55 -0.20 20.00
CA MET A 119 6.91 -0.51 20.45
C MET A 119 7.25 0.17 21.79
N LYS A 120 6.87 1.45 21.93
CA LYS A 120 7.12 2.21 23.18
C LYS A 120 6.31 1.67 24.35
N ALA A 121 5.04 1.33 24.12
CA ALA A 121 4.15 0.88 25.20
C ALA A 121 4.39 -0.59 25.59
N TYR A 122 4.72 -1.43 24.62
CA TYR A 122 4.93 -2.87 24.80
C TYR A 122 6.21 -3.32 24.06
N PRO A 123 7.39 -3.11 24.66
CA PRO A 123 8.66 -3.53 24.04
C PRO A 123 8.73 -5.04 23.77
N HIS A 124 8.09 -5.86 24.61
CA HIS A 124 8.05 -7.32 24.54
C HIS A 124 6.60 -7.83 24.56
N PRO A 125 5.80 -7.57 23.52
CA PRO A 125 4.34 -7.79 23.57
C PRO A 125 3.97 -9.28 23.69
N ARG A 126 4.79 -10.19 23.17
CA ARG A 126 4.55 -11.64 23.25
C ARG A 126 4.65 -12.23 24.65
N GLN A 127 5.16 -11.47 25.62
CA GLN A 127 5.09 -11.85 27.04
C GLN A 127 3.69 -11.67 27.63
N GLN A 128 2.84 -10.83 27.00
CA GLN A 128 1.52 -10.45 27.50
C GLN A 128 0.38 -10.85 26.56
N PHE A 129 0.67 -10.95 25.25
CA PHE A 129 -0.34 -11.21 24.21
C PHE A 129 0.03 -12.42 23.36
N SER A 130 -0.96 -13.25 23.04
CA SER A 130 -0.82 -14.35 22.07
C SER A 130 -1.10 -13.83 20.66
N LEU A 131 -0.04 -13.60 19.89
CA LEU A 131 -0.13 -13.00 18.56
C LEU A 131 -0.04 -14.06 17.45
N GLN A 132 -0.89 -13.95 16.43
CA GLN A 132 -0.94 -14.83 15.27
C GLN A 132 -0.53 -14.12 13.97
N LEU A 133 0.13 -12.97 14.07
CA LEU A 133 0.56 -12.19 12.90
C LEU A 133 1.49 -12.99 12.00
N ARG A 134 1.23 -12.95 10.70
CA ARG A 134 2.00 -13.59 9.63
C ARG A 134 2.50 -12.59 8.58
N ALA A 135 1.79 -11.49 8.40
CA ALA A 135 2.19 -10.41 7.52
C ALA A 135 1.79 -9.05 8.07
N MET A 136 2.62 -8.07 7.79
CA MET A 136 2.36 -6.68 8.13
C MET A 136 2.83 -5.77 7.02
N MET A 137 1.96 -4.90 6.60
CA MET A 137 2.24 -3.82 5.67
C MET A 137 2.34 -2.50 6.41
N SER A 138 3.20 -1.62 5.96
CA SER A 138 3.31 -0.25 6.47
C SER A 138 3.53 0.75 5.34
N ALA A 139 2.96 1.94 5.49
CA ALA A 139 3.02 3.01 4.49
C ALA A 139 2.78 4.39 5.09
N GLY A 140 2.91 5.42 4.26
CA GLY A 140 2.66 6.82 4.60
C GLY A 140 3.90 7.59 5.02
N GLU A 141 4.88 6.93 5.62
CA GLU A 141 6.21 7.44 5.94
C GLU A 141 7.21 6.26 6.01
N ALA A 142 8.50 6.55 6.01
CA ALA A 142 9.52 5.51 6.15
C ALA A 142 9.42 4.81 7.52
N VAL A 143 9.49 3.48 7.52
CA VAL A 143 9.34 2.67 8.74
C VAL A 143 10.50 2.89 9.71
N GLY A 144 11.74 2.90 9.21
CA GLY A 144 12.95 3.05 10.01
C GLY A 144 13.41 1.76 10.69
N ASP A 145 14.73 1.66 10.91
CA ASP A 145 15.40 0.41 11.33
C ASP A 145 14.91 -0.12 12.68
N ALA A 146 14.65 0.77 13.65
CA ALA A 146 14.19 0.36 14.98
C ALA A 146 12.81 -0.32 14.93
N VAL A 147 11.91 0.19 14.09
CA VAL A 147 10.57 -0.41 13.91
C VAL A 147 10.65 -1.71 13.13
N PHE A 148 11.52 -1.80 12.12
CA PHE A 148 11.79 -3.06 11.43
C PHE A 148 12.29 -4.14 12.38
N ALA A 149 13.28 -3.80 13.23
CA ALA A 149 13.82 -4.71 14.23
C ALA A 149 12.74 -5.16 15.21
N TYR A 150 11.95 -4.24 15.74
CA TYR A 150 10.83 -4.55 16.64
C TYR A 150 9.81 -5.50 16.01
N CYS A 151 9.39 -5.24 14.77
CA CYS A 151 8.44 -6.11 14.09
C CYS A 151 8.99 -7.51 13.86
N ARG A 152 10.25 -7.61 13.45
CA ARG A 152 10.93 -8.90 13.23
C ARG A 152 11.11 -9.67 14.53
N ASP A 153 11.68 -9.04 15.55
CA ASP A 153 12.15 -9.71 16.77
C ASP A 153 11.04 -9.91 17.80
N GLU A 154 10.12 -8.94 17.91
CA GLU A 154 9.11 -8.92 18.95
C GLU A 154 7.70 -9.27 18.46
N LEU A 155 7.34 -8.86 17.23
CA LEU A 155 6.05 -9.24 16.61
C LEU A 155 6.18 -10.52 15.77
N GLY A 156 7.39 -10.91 15.37
CA GLY A 156 7.68 -12.11 14.57
C GLY A 156 7.24 -12.00 13.13
N VAL A 157 7.17 -10.77 12.58
CA VAL A 157 6.83 -10.50 11.18
C VAL A 157 7.82 -9.55 10.55
N LEU A 158 8.10 -9.76 9.27
CA LEU A 158 8.82 -8.78 8.46
C LEU A 158 7.81 -7.75 7.93
N VAL A 159 8.15 -6.46 8.08
CA VAL A 159 7.32 -5.39 7.53
C VAL A 159 7.54 -5.30 6.03
N ASN A 160 6.45 -5.28 5.28
CA ASN A 160 6.43 -4.90 3.88
C ASN A 160 6.09 -3.41 3.79
N GLU A 161 7.08 -2.58 3.56
CA GLU A 161 6.81 -1.19 3.19
C GLU A 161 6.15 -1.15 1.82
N MET A 162 5.27 -0.19 1.63
CA MET A 162 4.70 0.10 0.33
C MET A 162 4.61 1.60 0.10
N PHE A 163 4.65 1.96 -1.17
CA PHE A 163 4.53 3.33 -1.66
C PHE A 163 3.46 3.42 -2.73
N GLY A 164 2.70 4.48 -2.66
CA GLY A 164 1.66 4.84 -3.61
C GLY A 164 1.03 6.17 -3.26
N GLN A 165 0.00 6.52 -3.99
CA GLN A 165 -0.77 7.76 -3.82
C GLN A 165 -2.25 7.46 -4.06
N THR A 166 -3.14 8.36 -3.64
CA THR A 166 -4.58 8.21 -3.89
C THR A 166 -4.89 8.02 -5.38
N GLU A 167 -4.12 8.64 -6.26
CA GLU A 167 -4.31 8.64 -7.73
C GLU A 167 -3.95 7.31 -8.40
N ILE A 168 -3.09 6.53 -7.79
CA ILE A 168 -2.51 5.31 -8.38
C ILE A 168 -2.38 4.14 -7.41
N ASN A 169 -2.87 4.32 -6.18
CA ASN A 169 -2.82 3.32 -5.12
C ASN A 169 -1.41 2.70 -4.91
N TYR A 170 -1.29 1.39 -4.67
CA TYR A 170 -0.01 0.71 -4.48
C TYR A 170 0.72 0.45 -5.79
N ILE A 171 1.92 0.94 -5.91
CA ILE A 171 2.72 0.71 -7.12
C ILE A 171 4.11 0.13 -6.84
N VAL A 172 4.67 0.40 -5.67
CA VAL A 172 5.99 -0.07 -5.24
C VAL A 172 5.89 -0.59 -3.83
N GLY A 173 6.59 -1.64 -3.52
CA GLY A 173 6.68 -2.13 -2.16
C GLY A 173 7.42 -3.44 -2.02
N ASN A 174 7.31 -4.03 -0.85
CA ASN A 174 7.95 -5.29 -0.52
C ASN A 174 6.94 -6.44 -0.49
N CYS A 175 7.47 -7.63 -0.69
CA CYS A 175 6.83 -8.90 -0.43
C CYS A 175 7.89 -9.81 0.17
N SER A 176 8.04 -9.82 1.48
CA SER A 176 9.14 -10.50 2.16
C SER A 176 9.19 -12.01 1.88
N ARG A 177 8.10 -12.57 1.38
CA ARG A 177 8.04 -13.97 0.91
C ARG A 177 8.84 -14.21 -0.38
N TYR A 178 8.98 -13.19 -1.25
CA TYR A 178 9.60 -13.35 -2.57
C TYR A 178 10.77 -12.40 -2.82
N TRP A 179 10.71 -11.19 -2.30
CA TRP A 179 11.83 -10.23 -2.29
C TRP A 179 11.87 -9.53 -0.94
N PRO A 180 12.93 -9.75 -0.16
CA PRO A 180 13.04 -9.21 1.19
C PRO A 180 13.07 -7.68 1.19
N ALA A 181 12.56 -7.10 2.26
CA ALA A 181 12.68 -5.67 2.48
C ALA A 181 14.16 -5.28 2.60
N LYS A 182 14.52 -4.18 1.93
CA LYS A 182 15.87 -3.60 1.95
C LYS A 182 15.80 -2.31 2.78
N PRO A 183 16.53 -2.19 3.88
CA PRO A 183 16.52 -0.98 4.70
C PRO A 183 16.77 0.28 3.86
N GLY A 184 15.96 1.32 4.06
CA GLY A 184 16.05 2.57 3.31
C GLY A 184 15.47 2.51 1.89
N SER A 185 14.89 1.38 1.47
CA SER A 185 14.20 1.24 0.18
C SER A 185 12.70 1.02 0.38
N MET A 186 11.88 1.67 -0.42
CA MET A 186 10.43 1.43 -0.45
C MET A 186 10.04 0.13 -1.18
N GLY A 187 10.99 -0.58 -1.78
CA GLY A 187 10.76 -1.88 -2.43
C GLY A 187 10.90 -1.87 -3.94
N LYS A 188 10.19 -2.79 -4.59
CA LYS A 188 10.16 -2.95 -6.06
C LYS A 188 8.77 -2.65 -6.61
N GLY A 189 8.69 -2.33 -7.90
CA GLY A 189 7.40 -2.23 -8.60
C GLY A 189 6.58 -3.51 -8.44
N TYR A 190 5.32 -3.36 -8.03
CA TYR A 190 4.43 -4.50 -7.89
C TYR A 190 4.07 -5.11 -9.25
N PRO A 191 3.83 -6.44 -9.30
CA PRO A 191 3.54 -7.13 -10.55
C PRO A 191 2.32 -6.56 -11.28
N GLY A 192 2.46 -6.46 -12.60
CA GLY A 192 1.43 -5.94 -13.49
C GLY A 192 1.69 -4.49 -13.91
N HIS A 193 2.14 -3.64 -13.02
CA HIS A 193 2.38 -2.23 -13.29
C HIS A 193 3.75 -1.98 -13.91
N ARG A 194 3.83 -1.01 -14.81
CA ARG A 194 5.11 -0.46 -15.31
C ARG A 194 5.49 0.76 -14.47
N VAL A 195 6.36 0.55 -13.50
CA VAL A 195 6.87 1.61 -12.61
C VAL A 195 8.32 1.88 -12.95
N GLN A 196 8.68 3.16 -13.08
CA GLN A 196 10.04 3.60 -13.39
C GLN A 196 10.39 4.88 -12.67
N VAL A 197 11.70 5.16 -12.62
CA VAL A 197 12.22 6.48 -12.28
C VAL A 197 12.48 7.20 -13.59
N ILE A 198 11.90 8.39 -13.80
CA ILE A 198 11.95 9.14 -15.05
C ILE A 198 12.53 10.54 -14.86
N ASP A 199 13.15 11.07 -15.90
CA ASP A 199 13.62 12.45 -15.98
C ASP A 199 12.47 13.43 -16.31
N ASP A 200 12.79 14.73 -16.44
CA ASP A 200 11.79 15.76 -16.75
C ASP A 200 11.15 15.60 -18.14
N ASP A 201 11.85 14.97 -19.07
CA ASP A 201 11.35 14.68 -20.42
C ASP A 201 10.51 13.38 -20.49
N GLY A 202 10.40 12.63 -19.39
CA GLY A 202 9.70 11.35 -19.35
C GLY A 202 10.52 10.15 -19.84
N ARG A 203 11.86 10.29 -19.93
CA ARG A 203 12.75 9.17 -20.27
C ARG A 203 13.12 8.42 -19.00
N GLU A 204 13.24 7.11 -19.09
CA GLU A 204 13.68 6.28 -17.98
C GLU A 204 15.12 6.62 -17.56
N CYS A 205 15.31 6.87 -16.27
CA CYS A 205 16.63 7.13 -15.71
C CYS A 205 17.46 5.85 -15.64
N PRO A 206 18.78 5.91 -15.92
CA PRO A 206 19.69 4.81 -15.62
C PRO A 206 19.71 4.44 -14.13
N VAL A 207 20.17 3.21 -13.82
CA VAL A 207 20.40 2.77 -12.44
C VAL A 207 21.27 3.76 -11.68
N GLY A 208 20.86 4.13 -10.47
CA GLY A 208 21.57 5.09 -9.61
C GLY A 208 21.36 6.55 -9.95
N VAL A 209 20.61 6.88 -11.01
CA VAL A 209 20.32 8.27 -11.39
C VAL A 209 18.97 8.67 -10.79
N PRO A 210 18.90 9.78 -10.02
CA PRO A 210 17.66 10.27 -9.45
C PRO A 210 16.66 10.76 -10.51
N GLY A 211 15.39 10.56 -10.25
CA GLY A 211 14.30 11.08 -11.04
C GLY A 211 12.96 10.90 -10.31
N ASP A 212 11.87 11.27 -10.98
CA ASP A 212 10.52 11.15 -10.44
C ASP A 212 10.03 9.69 -10.57
N VAL A 213 9.49 9.15 -9.51
CA VAL A 213 8.79 7.85 -9.57
C VAL A 213 7.51 8.02 -10.38
N ALA A 214 7.33 7.20 -11.40
CA ALA A 214 6.17 7.30 -12.28
C ALA A 214 5.62 5.93 -12.67
N VAL A 215 4.33 5.91 -12.97
CA VAL A 215 3.61 4.72 -13.46
C VAL A 215 3.14 4.98 -14.88
N HIS A 216 3.38 4.02 -15.76
CA HIS A 216 2.94 4.10 -17.14
C HIS A 216 1.45 3.79 -17.27
N ARG A 217 0.72 4.47 -18.17
CA ARG A 217 -0.71 4.24 -18.43
C ARG A 217 -1.07 2.83 -18.85
N PHE A 218 -0.13 2.18 -19.48
CA PHE A 218 -0.29 0.81 -19.95
C PHE A 218 0.53 -0.12 -19.07
N ASP A 219 -0.06 -1.24 -18.72
CA ASP A 219 0.53 -2.27 -17.92
C ASP A 219 1.68 -3.02 -18.64
N VAL A 220 2.21 -4.06 -18.01
CA VAL A 220 3.30 -4.89 -18.59
C VAL A 220 2.86 -5.66 -19.84
N HIS A 221 1.57 -5.79 -20.09
CA HIS A 221 1.00 -6.47 -21.27
C HIS A 221 0.65 -5.48 -22.39
N GLY A 222 0.68 -4.18 -22.11
CA GLY A 222 0.30 -3.13 -23.04
C GLY A 222 -1.18 -2.77 -23.00
N ASP A 223 -1.93 -3.29 -22.04
CA ASP A 223 -3.32 -2.93 -21.79
C ASP A 223 -3.41 -1.71 -20.87
N PRO A 224 -4.49 -0.91 -20.94
CA PRO A 224 -4.70 0.19 -20.00
C PRO A 224 -4.66 -0.31 -18.55
N ASP A 225 -3.73 0.22 -17.75
CA ASP A 225 -3.58 -0.21 -16.36
C ASP A 225 -4.80 0.21 -15.53
N PRO A 226 -5.49 -0.73 -14.89
CA PRO A 226 -6.72 -0.45 -14.17
C PRO A 226 -6.53 0.38 -12.88
N ILE A 227 -5.30 0.54 -12.40
CA ILE A 227 -5.02 1.18 -11.11
C ILE A 227 -5.32 2.69 -11.08
N PHE A 228 -5.36 3.34 -12.23
CA PHE A 228 -5.44 4.79 -12.32
C PHE A 228 -6.79 5.38 -11.91
N PHE A 229 -6.71 6.54 -11.23
CA PHE A 229 -7.85 7.41 -11.05
C PHE A 229 -8.37 7.96 -12.40
N LEU A 230 -9.60 8.48 -12.41
CA LEU A 230 -10.19 9.11 -13.60
C LEU A 230 -9.68 10.54 -13.83
N GLY A 231 -9.12 11.14 -12.79
CA GLY A 231 -8.67 12.53 -12.75
C GLY A 231 -9.17 13.24 -11.51
N TYR A 232 -8.80 14.50 -11.38
CA TYR A 232 -9.28 15.33 -10.29
C TYR A 232 -10.64 15.95 -10.63
N TRP A 233 -11.60 15.84 -9.73
CA TRP A 233 -12.95 16.37 -9.88
C TRP A 233 -12.93 17.86 -10.20
N LYS A 234 -13.52 18.25 -11.34
CA LYS A 234 -13.59 19.64 -11.83
C LYS A 234 -12.22 20.35 -11.89
N ASN A 235 -11.13 19.61 -12.10
CA ASN A 235 -9.78 20.17 -12.18
C ASN A 235 -8.95 19.46 -13.26
N GLU A 236 -9.29 19.69 -14.52
CA GLU A 236 -8.60 19.09 -15.65
C GLU A 236 -7.13 19.56 -15.76
N ALA A 237 -6.84 20.82 -15.39
CA ALA A 237 -5.48 21.34 -15.44
C ALA A 237 -4.55 20.56 -14.51
N ALA A 238 -4.98 20.30 -13.26
CA ALA A 238 -4.23 19.49 -12.32
C ALA A 238 -4.12 18.02 -12.79
N THR A 239 -5.18 17.49 -13.42
CA THR A 239 -5.15 16.12 -13.98
C THR A 239 -4.11 16.02 -15.08
N ARG A 240 -4.08 16.94 -16.03
CA ARG A 240 -3.08 16.96 -17.11
C ARG A 240 -1.66 17.12 -16.56
N ALA A 241 -1.47 17.96 -15.55
CA ALA A 241 -0.16 18.22 -14.94
C ALA A 241 0.45 16.98 -14.24
N LYS A 242 -0.35 15.96 -13.94
CA LYS A 242 0.15 14.68 -13.41
C LYS A 242 0.92 13.85 -14.44
N TYR A 243 0.80 14.16 -15.72
CA TYR A 243 1.34 13.32 -16.79
C TYR A 243 2.44 14.00 -17.58
N THR A 244 3.46 13.22 -17.94
CA THR A 244 4.45 13.50 -18.99
C THR A 244 4.37 12.36 -20.00
N GLY A 245 3.82 12.62 -21.19
CA GLY A 245 3.46 11.54 -22.11
C GLY A 245 2.49 10.55 -21.47
N ASP A 246 2.86 9.28 -21.47
CA ASP A 246 2.06 8.21 -20.85
C ASP A 246 2.46 7.91 -19.39
N TRP A 247 3.37 8.68 -18.82
CA TRP A 247 3.81 8.53 -17.44
C TRP A 247 3.02 9.43 -16.48
N CYS A 248 2.37 8.81 -15.49
CA CYS A 248 1.80 9.52 -14.34
C CYS A 248 2.88 9.72 -13.28
N ARG A 249 3.23 10.96 -13.01
CA ARG A 249 4.25 11.34 -12.04
C ARG A 249 3.70 11.32 -10.62
N THR A 250 4.49 10.81 -9.68
CA THR A 250 4.15 10.89 -8.26
C THR A 250 4.53 12.22 -7.64
N GLY A 251 5.59 12.85 -8.14
CA GLY A 251 6.23 14.01 -7.54
C GLY A 251 7.24 13.65 -6.45
N ASP A 252 7.46 12.35 -6.22
CA ASP A 252 8.45 11.85 -5.27
C ASP A 252 9.71 11.42 -6.02
N VAL A 253 10.87 11.93 -5.57
CA VAL A 253 12.18 11.63 -6.18
C VAL A 253 12.78 10.37 -5.57
N ALA A 254 13.21 9.45 -6.41
CA ALA A 254 13.88 8.22 -6.00
C ALA A 254 15.04 7.87 -6.93
N VAL A 255 15.80 6.86 -6.56
CA VAL A 255 16.76 6.16 -7.41
C VAL A 255 16.39 4.69 -7.46
N ARG A 256 16.66 4.05 -8.60
CA ARG A 256 16.55 2.59 -8.71
C ARG A 256 17.93 1.99 -8.65
N ASP A 257 18.14 0.98 -7.82
CA ASP A 257 19.38 0.24 -7.75
C ASP A 257 19.49 -0.89 -8.79
N ALA A 258 20.64 -1.57 -8.83
CA ALA A 258 20.90 -2.66 -9.79
C ALA A 258 20.01 -3.89 -9.55
N ASP A 259 19.49 -4.07 -8.34
CA ASP A 259 18.60 -5.18 -7.97
C ASP A 259 17.12 -4.84 -8.22
N GLY A 260 16.83 -3.62 -8.69
CA GLY A 260 15.49 -3.14 -9.02
C GLY A 260 14.69 -2.56 -7.84
N TYR A 261 15.38 -2.26 -6.73
CA TYR A 261 14.78 -1.57 -5.59
C TYR A 261 14.83 -0.07 -5.75
#